data_bc61b01d5e360c4c842bfbdf1cac6d3b
#
_entry.id   bc61b01d5e360c4c842bfbdf1cac6d3b
#
_cell.length_a   1.000
_cell.length_b   1.000
_cell.length_c   1.000
_cell.angle_alpha   90.00
_cell.angle_beta   90.00
_cell.angle_gamma   90.00
#
_symmetry.space_group_name_H-M   'P 1'
#
loop_
_entity.id
_entity.type
_entity.pdbx_description
1 polymer ?
#
loop_
_entity_poly.entity_id
_entity_poly.type
_entity_poly.pdbx_seq_one_letter_code
_entity_poly.pdbx_strand_id
1 'polypeptide(L)'
;FCGNISRSLKKDNYLILETQAQGNIAWLPYPGQLRLQAYSHIANGANSIMYWHWHSIHNACESYWKGVLSHDFSENSPYREARTIEADWKRIGSHIQKLKKNNRVAILLDNNSLTGLRLFPIGELGEHSYNAVARWIGDTLYRMNIEYDMISSAERDFASYDCVITPALYSASEELLHALNNYVKDGGHLITTFRSAF
;
A
#
# COMPACT_ATOMS: atom_id res chain seq x y z
N PHE A 1 -1.23 -2.99 -1.42
CA PHE A 1 -2.09 -2.24 -0.53
C PHE A 1 -1.37 -1.01 0.05
N CYS A 2 -0.29 -1.17 0.85
CA CYS A 2 0.43 -0.04 1.46
C CYS A 2 0.98 0.96 0.43
N GLY A 3 1.53 0.47 -0.68
CA GLY A 3 2.01 1.34 -1.77
C GLY A 3 0.90 2.19 -2.38
N ASN A 4 -0.29 1.63 -2.54
CA ASN A 4 -1.45 2.38 -3.03
C ASN A 4 -1.84 3.50 -2.06
N ILE A 5 -1.86 3.22 -0.75
CA ILE A 5 -2.11 4.26 0.28
C ILE A 5 -1.07 5.36 0.18
N SER A 6 0.22 5.01 0.20
CA SER A 6 1.32 5.99 0.20
C SER A 6 1.27 6.93 -1.02
N ARG A 7 1.03 6.36 -2.20
CA ARG A 7 0.88 7.13 -3.44
C ARG A 7 -0.36 8.02 -3.40
N SER A 8 -1.51 7.46 -3.01
CA SER A 8 -2.78 8.16 -3.06
C SER A 8 -2.86 9.32 -2.08
N LEU A 9 -2.29 9.19 -0.87
CA LEU A 9 -2.26 10.27 0.12
C LEU A 9 -1.55 11.52 -0.38
N LYS A 10 -0.52 11.36 -1.18
CA LYS A 10 0.24 12.46 -1.78
C LYS A 10 -0.26 12.86 -3.16
N LYS A 11 -1.04 12.00 -3.82
CA LYS A 11 -1.35 12.07 -5.26
C LYS A 11 -0.08 12.21 -6.10
N ASP A 12 1.02 11.60 -5.63
CA ASP A 12 2.35 11.68 -6.23
C ASP A 12 3.20 10.44 -5.89
N ASN A 13 4.36 10.33 -6.53
CA ASN A 13 5.37 9.33 -6.20
C ASN A 13 5.86 9.51 -4.75
N TYR A 14 6.35 8.43 -4.17
CA TYR A 14 6.82 8.38 -2.78
C TYR A 14 8.20 7.72 -2.69
N LEU A 15 8.80 7.78 -1.50
CA LEU A 15 10.08 7.16 -1.20
C LEU A 15 9.88 6.07 -0.14
N ILE A 16 10.51 4.93 -0.32
CA ILE A 16 10.66 3.95 0.74
C ILE A 16 11.92 4.30 1.52
N LEU A 17 11.74 4.86 2.70
CA LEU A 17 12.85 5.30 3.57
C LEU A 17 13.41 4.15 4.39
N GLU A 18 12.64 3.08 4.58
CA GLU A 18 13.07 1.88 5.27
C GLU A 18 12.31 0.66 4.77
N THR A 19 13.05 -0.36 4.41
CA THR A 19 12.54 -1.72 4.23
C THR A 19 13.65 -2.70 4.56
N GLN A 20 13.30 -3.89 5.01
CA GLN A 20 14.32 -4.86 5.44
C GLN A 20 15.07 -5.47 4.25
N ALA A 21 16.38 -5.55 4.36
CA ALA A 21 17.24 -6.27 3.43
C ALA A 21 17.14 -7.78 3.65
N GLN A 22 17.14 -8.18 4.91
CA GLN A 22 16.93 -9.56 5.37
C GLN A 22 15.92 -9.53 6.50
N GLY A 23 15.34 -10.67 6.84
CA GLY A 23 14.47 -10.75 8.00
C GLY A 23 15.23 -10.55 9.32
N ASN A 24 14.48 -10.27 10.37
CA ASN A 24 15.00 -10.36 11.72
C ASN A 24 15.07 -11.84 12.16
N ILE A 25 14.87 -12.16 13.39
CA ILE A 25 15.18 -13.44 14.06
C ILE A 25 14.81 -14.72 13.25
N ALA A 26 13.70 -14.74 12.50
CA ALA A 26 13.12 -15.98 11.99
C ALA A 26 13.17 -16.14 10.44
N TRP A 27 13.48 -15.11 9.69
CA TRP A 27 13.35 -15.12 8.24
C TRP A 27 14.68 -14.79 7.55
N LEU A 28 14.97 -15.60 6.54
CA LEU A 28 15.90 -15.21 5.47
C LEU A 28 15.09 -15.07 4.18
N PRO A 29 15.37 -14.05 3.36
CA PRO A 29 14.68 -13.92 2.08
C PRO A 29 15.05 -15.10 1.18
N TYR A 30 14.09 -15.62 0.46
CA TYR A 30 14.36 -16.59 -0.61
C TYR A 30 15.00 -15.88 -1.82
N PRO A 31 15.74 -16.60 -2.67
CA PRO A 31 16.35 -16.01 -3.86
C PRO A 31 15.31 -15.32 -4.74
N GLY A 32 15.55 -14.06 -5.10
CA GLY A 32 14.63 -13.21 -5.88
C GLY A 32 13.67 -12.38 -5.06
N GLN A 33 13.56 -12.57 -3.76
CA GLN A 33 12.59 -11.87 -2.91
C GLN A 33 12.85 -10.36 -2.83
N LEU A 34 14.12 -9.94 -2.64
CA LEU A 34 14.45 -8.53 -2.61
C LEU A 34 14.12 -7.86 -3.94
N ARG A 35 14.45 -8.52 -5.04
CA ARG A 35 14.15 -8.00 -6.37
C ARG A 35 12.66 -7.88 -6.61
N LEU A 36 11.87 -8.89 -6.25
CA LEU A 36 10.41 -8.84 -6.32
C LEU A 36 9.83 -7.69 -5.49
N GLN A 37 10.30 -7.53 -4.26
CA GLN A 37 9.89 -6.45 -3.36
C GLN A 37 10.23 -5.08 -3.95
N ALA A 38 11.45 -4.90 -4.43
CA ALA A 38 11.89 -3.65 -5.05
C ALA A 38 11.02 -3.25 -6.24
N TYR A 39 10.79 -4.17 -7.16
CA TYR A 39 9.93 -3.92 -8.31
C TYR A 39 8.46 -3.69 -7.92
N SER A 40 7.98 -4.37 -6.89
CA SER A 40 6.63 -4.12 -6.35
C SER A 40 6.47 -2.69 -5.83
N HIS A 41 7.48 -2.16 -5.14
CA HIS A 41 7.46 -0.77 -4.68
C HIS A 41 7.47 0.22 -5.85
N ILE A 42 8.36 0.01 -6.82
CA ILE A 42 8.44 0.85 -8.03
C ILE A 42 7.13 0.79 -8.82
N ALA A 43 6.58 -0.40 -9.03
CA ALA A 43 5.30 -0.59 -9.70
C ALA A 43 4.14 0.14 -9.00
N ASN A 44 4.22 0.35 -7.70
CA ASN A 44 3.26 1.14 -6.94
C ASN A 44 3.58 2.64 -6.89
N GLY A 45 4.64 3.09 -7.55
CA GLY A 45 4.98 4.51 -7.67
C GLY A 45 6.09 4.99 -6.74
N ALA A 46 6.85 4.09 -6.12
CA ALA A 46 8.05 4.50 -5.37
C ALA A 46 9.17 4.94 -6.33
N ASN A 47 9.90 6.00 -5.95
CA ASN A 47 11.07 6.47 -6.68
C ASN A 47 12.39 6.11 -6.00
N SER A 48 12.35 5.54 -4.80
CA SER A 48 13.53 5.15 -4.03
C SER A 48 13.21 4.01 -3.09
N ILE A 49 14.21 3.18 -2.81
CA ILE A 49 14.15 2.14 -1.81
C ILE A 49 15.44 2.19 -1.00
N MET A 50 15.30 2.31 0.32
CA MET A 50 16.37 2.27 1.28
C MET A 50 16.24 1.04 2.15
N TYR A 51 17.29 0.23 2.18
CA TYR A 51 17.30 -1.00 2.97
C TYR A 51 17.78 -0.75 4.39
N TRP A 52 17.13 -1.33 5.35
CA TRP A 52 17.59 -1.52 6.71
C TRP A 52 18.32 -2.85 6.78
N HIS A 53 19.65 -2.88 6.85
CA HIS A 53 20.59 -1.75 6.70
C HIS A 53 21.85 -2.27 5.99
N TRP A 54 22.95 -1.47 5.95
CA TRP A 54 24.11 -1.82 5.15
C TRP A 54 24.76 -3.15 5.56
N HIS A 55 25.08 -3.33 6.83
CA HIS A 55 25.61 -4.58 7.37
C HIS A 55 24.84 -5.02 8.60
N SER A 56 24.93 -6.31 8.92
CA SER A 56 24.27 -6.86 10.10
C SER A 56 24.78 -6.22 11.39
N ILE A 57 23.88 -5.99 12.37
CA ILE A 57 24.20 -5.26 13.61
C ILE A 57 25.01 -6.15 14.54
N HIS A 58 26.10 -5.59 15.10
CA HIS A 58 27.02 -6.31 15.98
C HIS A 58 26.79 -6.03 17.47
N ASN A 59 26.03 -5.00 17.80
CA ASN A 59 25.87 -4.52 19.16
C ASN A 59 24.45 -4.01 19.42
N ALA A 60 24.17 -3.63 20.64
CA ALA A 60 22.87 -3.18 21.12
C ALA A 60 21.76 -4.27 21.04
N CYS A 61 20.51 -3.87 21.30
CA CYS A 61 19.38 -4.80 21.39
C CYS A 61 18.99 -5.47 20.07
N GLU A 62 19.40 -4.91 18.94
CA GLU A 62 19.09 -5.44 17.59
C GLU A 62 20.27 -6.19 16.95
N SER A 63 21.21 -6.72 17.74
CA SER A 63 22.40 -7.44 17.24
C SER A 63 22.07 -8.69 16.39
N TYR A 64 20.85 -9.17 16.41
CA TYR A 64 20.34 -10.24 15.55
C TYR A 64 19.80 -9.76 14.19
N TRP A 65 19.65 -8.45 14.01
CA TRP A 65 19.10 -7.92 12.76
C TRP A 65 20.13 -7.98 11.63
N LYS A 66 19.72 -8.55 10.49
CA LYS A 66 20.59 -8.81 9.35
C LYS A 66 20.45 -7.72 8.32
N GLY A 67 21.58 -7.14 7.92
CA GLY A 67 21.67 -6.13 6.87
C GLY A 67 21.90 -6.71 5.47
N VAL A 68 22.26 -5.84 4.54
CA VAL A 68 22.63 -6.23 3.18
C VAL A 68 23.87 -7.14 3.19
N LEU A 69 24.90 -6.77 3.99
CA LEU A 69 26.05 -7.63 4.27
C LEU A 69 25.82 -8.50 5.50
N SER A 70 26.47 -9.65 5.54
CA SER A 70 26.47 -10.56 6.70
C SER A 70 27.20 -9.97 7.91
N HIS A 71 27.15 -10.63 9.08
CA HIS A 71 27.84 -10.18 10.29
C HIS A 71 29.35 -10.14 10.12
N ASP A 72 29.94 -11.00 9.29
CA ASP A 72 31.35 -11.02 8.94
C ASP A 72 31.69 -10.08 7.77
N PHE A 73 30.78 -9.20 7.39
CA PHE A 73 30.86 -8.29 6.25
C PHE A 73 31.03 -8.99 4.89
N SER A 74 30.80 -10.29 4.83
CA SER A 74 30.84 -11.01 3.56
C SER A 74 29.61 -10.75 2.69
N GLU A 75 29.80 -10.90 1.39
CA GLU A 75 28.73 -10.88 0.40
C GLU A 75 27.85 -12.12 0.57
N ASN A 76 26.56 -11.89 0.54
CA ASN A 76 25.53 -12.93 0.64
C ASN A 76 24.51 -12.83 -0.50
N SER A 77 23.45 -13.63 -0.47
CA SER A 77 22.41 -13.59 -1.48
C SER A 77 21.71 -12.21 -1.57
N PRO A 78 21.26 -11.59 -0.46
CA PRO A 78 20.70 -10.24 -0.48
C PRO A 78 21.62 -9.19 -1.09
N TYR A 79 22.91 -9.24 -0.81
CA TYR A 79 23.88 -8.33 -1.41
C TYR A 79 23.94 -8.48 -2.94
N ARG A 80 24.01 -9.72 -3.42
CA ARG A 80 24.00 -9.98 -4.87
C ARG A 80 22.73 -9.54 -5.54
N GLU A 81 21.57 -9.72 -4.88
CA GLU A 81 20.28 -9.21 -5.38
C GLU A 81 20.25 -7.68 -5.39
N ALA A 82 20.72 -7.01 -4.35
CA ALA A 82 20.79 -5.55 -4.31
C ALA A 82 21.66 -5.00 -5.45
N ARG A 83 22.78 -5.62 -5.75
CA ARG A 83 23.61 -5.28 -6.92
C ARG A 83 22.87 -5.48 -8.24
N THR A 84 22.09 -6.54 -8.36
CA THR A 84 21.27 -6.79 -9.55
C THR A 84 20.21 -5.71 -9.71
N ILE A 85 19.53 -5.33 -8.63
CA ILE A 85 18.54 -4.24 -8.62
C ILE A 85 19.20 -2.93 -9.03
N GLU A 86 20.38 -2.61 -8.48
CA GLU A 86 21.14 -1.42 -8.85
C GLU A 86 21.47 -1.39 -10.35
N ALA A 87 21.95 -2.50 -10.89
CA ALA A 87 22.29 -2.62 -12.31
C ALA A 87 21.03 -2.46 -13.19
N ASP A 88 19.91 -3.06 -12.81
CA ASP A 88 18.64 -2.88 -13.50
C ASP A 88 18.24 -1.41 -13.50
N TRP A 89 18.33 -0.71 -12.39
CA TRP A 89 17.91 0.69 -12.29
C TRP A 89 18.85 1.66 -12.99
N LYS A 90 20.14 1.36 -13.04
CA LYS A 90 21.05 2.10 -13.92
C LYS A 90 20.65 2.01 -15.40
N ARG A 91 20.14 0.85 -15.81
CA ARG A 91 19.72 0.59 -17.19
C ARG A 91 18.36 1.19 -17.53
N ILE A 92 17.36 1.07 -16.65
CA ILE A 92 15.96 1.44 -16.95
C ILE A 92 15.42 2.60 -16.11
N GLY A 93 16.16 3.08 -15.12
CA GLY A 93 15.68 4.07 -14.14
C GLY A 93 15.17 5.36 -14.76
N SER A 94 15.83 5.86 -15.82
CA SER A 94 15.38 7.05 -16.54
C SER A 94 14.00 6.89 -17.18
N HIS A 95 13.59 5.66 -17.47
CA HIS A 95 12.28 5.36 -18.05
C HIS A 95 11.17 5.13 -17.04
N ILE A 96 11.53 4.68 -15.81
CA ILE A 96 10.55 4.32 -14.79
C ILE A 96 10.40 5.35 -13.69
N GLN A 97 11.36 6.26 -13.51
CA GLN A 97 11.26 7.32 -12.52
C GLN A 97 10.11 8.28 -12.86
N LYS A 98 9.39 8.73 -11.85
CA LYS A 98 8.31 9.72 -11.99
C LYS A 98 7.13 9.25 -12.87
N LEU A 99 7.03 7.97 -13.18
CA LEU A 99 5.84 7.46 -13.84
C LEU A 99 4.62 7.71 -12.94
N LYS A 100 3.56 8.21 -13.54
CA LYS A 100 2.28 8.48 -12.86
C LYS A 100 1.28 7.39 -13.18
N LYS A 101 0.46 7.05 -12.21
CA LYS A 101 -0.72 6.22 -12.43
C LYS A 101 -1.94 7.12 -12.68
N ASN A 102 -2.81 6.69 -13.58
CA ASN A 102 -4.09 7.32 -13.85
C ASN A 102 -5.20 6.33 -13.53
N ASN A 103 -5.44 6.13 -12.24
CA ASN A 103 -6.42 5.17 -11.77
C ASN A 103 -7.83 5.75 -11.88
N ARG A 104 -8.77 4.93 -12.35
CA ARG A 104 -10.16 5.29 -12.53
C ARG A 104 -11.08 4.69 -11.45
N VAL A 105 -10.52 3.90 -10.53
CA VAL A 105 -11.21 3.31 -9.38
C VAL A 105 -10.59 3.81 -8.09
N ALA A 106 -11.42 4.16 -7.12
CA ALA A 106 -10.97 4.54 -5.79
C ALA A 106 -11.64 3.71 -4.70
N ILE A 107 -10.89 3.38 -3.64
CA ILE A 107 -11.41 2.85 -2.38
C ILE A 107 -11.36 3.99 -1.36
N LEU A 108 -12.52 4.39 -0.84
CA LEU A 108 -12.63 5.44 0.16
C LEU A 108 -12.46 4.86 1.56
N LEU A 109 -11.42 5.32 2.26
CA LEU A 109 -11.10 4.90 3.63
C LEU A 109 -11.59 5.94 4.63
N ASP A 110 -12.23 5.45 5.71
CA ASP A 110 -12.75 6.29 6.79
C ASP A 110 -12.35 5.76 8.16
N ASN A 111 -11.66 6.60 8.94
CA ASN A 111 -11.20 6.25 10.29
C ASN A 111 -12.34 6.17 11.31
N ASN A 112 -13.40 6.96 11.14
CA ASN A 112 -14.56 6.90 12.02
C ASN A 112 -15.29 5.57 11.84
N SER A 113 -15.44 5.12 10.61
CA SER A 113 -16.02 3.79 10.29
C SER A 113 -15.16 2.65 10.82
N LEU A 114 -13.83 2.77 10.71
CA LEU A 114 -12.90 1.81 11.32
C LEU A 114 -13.10 1.74 12.85
N THR A 115 -13.20 2.88 13.51
CA THR A 115 -13.43 2.95 14.95
C THR A 115 -14.82 2.42 15.32
N GLY A 116 -15.86 2.79 14.57
CA GLY A 116 -17.22 2.31 14.77
C GLY A 116 -17.33 0.80 14.68
N LEU A 117 -16.77 0.19 13.64
CA LEU A 117 -16.77 -1.26 13.49
C LEU A 117 -15.90 -2.00 14.54
N ARG A 118 -14.89 -1.34 15.08
CA ARG A 118 -14.10 -1.90 16.19
C ARG A 118 -14.92 -1.93 17.51
N LEU A 119 -15.73 -0.90 17.75
CA LEU A 119 -16.58 -0.81 18.96
C LEU A 119 -17.84 -1.66 18.84
N PHE A 120 -18.40 -1.77 17.62
CA PHE A 120 -19.62 -2.53 17.32
C PHE A 120 -19.33 -3.53 16.20
N PRO A 121 -18.56 -4.60 16.48
CA PRO A 121 -18.12 -5.52 15.45
C PRO A 121 -19.27 -6.33 14.87
N ILE A 122 -19.07 -6.85 13.65
CA ILE A 122 -19.93 -7.84 13.03
C ILE A 122 -19.30 -9.20 13.27
N GLY A 123 -19.93 -10.01 14.11
CA GLY A 123 -19.36 -11.31 14.48
C GLY A 123 -18.06 -11.17 15.30
N GLU A 124 -17.15 -12.10 15.12
CA GLU A 124 -15.84 -12.05 15.78
C GLU A 124 -14.94 -11.01 15.13
N LEU A 125 -14.14 -10.32 15.96
CA LEU A 125 -13.10 -9.40 15.50
C LEU A 125 -12.04 -10.19 14.70
N GLY A 126 -11.80 -9.81 13.47
CA GLY A 126 -10.80 -10.44 12.60
C GLY A 126 -11.20 -10.35 11.13
N GLU A 127 -11.85 -11.37 10.63
CA GLU A 127 -12.20 -11.48 9.20
C GLU A 127 -13.18 -10.39 8.73
N HIS A 128 -14.02 -9.89 9.61
CA HIS A 128 -15.01 -8.85 9.32
C HIS A 128 -14.63 -7.46 9.83
N SER A 129 -13.37 -7.26 10.17
CA SER A 129 -12.88 -5.93 10.53
C SER A 129 -12.89 -5.00 9.33
N TYR A 130 -12.95 -3.70 9.59
CA TYR A 130 -12.90 -2.67 8.53
C TYR A 130 -11.72 -2.87 7.57
N ASN A 131 -10.53 -3.12 8.14
CA ASN A 131 -9.32 -3.34 7.35
C ASN A 131 -9.39 -4.63 6.51
N ALA A 132 -10.04 -5.69 7.03
CA ALA A 132 -10.24 -6.92 6.28
C ALA A 132 -11.14 -6.68 5.07
N VAL A 133 -12.27 -5.97 5.27
CA VAL A 133 -13.21 -5.62 4.18
C VAL A 133 -12.51 -4.78 3.11
N ALA A 134 -11.77 -3.73 3.51
CA ALA A 134 -11.02 -2.91 2.57
C ALA A 134 -9.96 -3.72 1.81
N ARG A 135 -9.32 -4.69 2.48
CA ARG A 135 -8.34 -5.59 1.86
C ARG A 135 -8.99 -6.55 0.87
N TRP A 136 -10.12 -7.15 1.19
CA TRP A 136 -10.86 -8.01 0.26
C TRP A 136 -11.19 -7.31 -1.05
N ILE A 137 -11.64 -6.05 -0.95
CA ILE A 137 -11.90 -5.22 -2.13
C ILE A 137 -10.61 -5.02 -2.92
N GLY A 138 -9.54 -4.58 -2.25
CA GLY A 138 -8.24 -4.35 -2.88
C GLY A 138 -7.66 -5.61 -3.54
N ASP A 139 -7.74 -6.76 -2.86
CA ASP A 139 -7.28 -8.05 -3.39
C ASP A 139 -8.12 -8.51 -4.58
N THR A 140 -9.42 -8.24 -4.56
CA THR A 140 -10.32 -8.55 -5.69
C THR A 140 -9.96 -7.71 -6.91
N LEU A 141 -9.80 -6.40 -6.75
CA LEU A 141 -9.38 -5.50 -7.82
C LEU A 141 -8.00 -5.92 -8.38
N TYR A 142 -7.06 -6.24 -7.50
CA TYR A 142 -5.75 -6.74 -7.91
C TYR A 142 -5.84 -8.00 -8.77
N ARG A 143 -6.65 -8.99 -8.37
CA ARG A 143 -6.87 -10.23 -9.17
C ARG A 143 -7.53 -9.96 -10.51
N MET A 144 -8.29 -8.90 -10.61
CA MET A 144 -8.92 -8.45 -11.86
C MET A 144 -7.99 -7.57 -12.71
N ASN A 145 -6.75 -7.32 -12.27
CA ASN A 145 -5.81 -6.37 -12.87
C ASN A 145 -6.39 -4.93 -12.95
N ILE A 146 -7.20 -4.54 -11.99
CA ILE A 146 -7.73 -3.19 -11.87
C ILE A 146 -6.90 -2.42 -10.85
N GLU A 147 -6.22 -1.40 -11.31
CA GLU A 147 -5.49 -0.46 -10.45
C GLU A 147 -6.47 0.50 -9.77
N TYR A 148 -6.14 0.87 -8.53
CA TYR A 148 -7.01 1.73 -7.72
C TYR A 148 -6.22 2.68 -6.84
N ASP A 149 -6.83 3.80 -6.50
CA ASP A 149 -6.36 4.72 -5.47
C ASP A 149 -7.06 4.44 -4.14
N MET A 150 -6.40 4.81 -3.06
CA MET A 150 -6.99 4.81 -1.72
C MET A 150 -7.14 6.25 -1.26
N ILE A 151 -8.37 6.72 -1.16
CA ILE A 151 -8.69 8.10 -0.84
C ILE A 151 -9.28 8.22 0.57
N SER A 152 -9.09 9.38 1.17
CA SER A 152 -9.64 9.67 2.50
C SER A 152 -11.11 10.07 2.40
N SER A 153 -11.87 9.80 3.47
CA SER A 153 -13.23 10.32 3.66
C SER A 153 -13.30 11.87 3.78
N ALA A 154 -12.16 12.55 3.78
CA ALA A 154 -12.10 14.01 3.64
C ALA A 154 -12.21 14.47 2.18
N GLU A 155 -12.05 13.58 1.19
CA GLU A 155 -12.21 13.91 -0.22
C GLU A 155 -13.66 14.28 -0.54
N ARG A 156 -13.85 15.23 -1.41
CA ARG A 156 -15.20 15.70 -1.86
C ARG A 156 -15.31 15.74 -3.38
N ASP A 157 -14.19 15.71 -4.10
CA ASP A 157 -14.17 15.67 -5.55
C ASP A 157 -13.81 14.27 -6.04
N PHE A 158 -14.78 13.59 -6.59
CA PHE A 158 -14.65 12.23 -7.12
C PHE A 158 -14.68 12.19 -8.65
N ALA A 159 -14.73 13.33 -9.33
CA ALA A 159 -14.94 13.42 -10.77
C ALA A 159 -13.85 12.71 -11.62
N SER A 160 -12.64 12.52 -11.05
CA SER A 160 -11.56 11.80 -11.72
C SER A 160 -11.74 10.27 -11.74
N TYR A 161 -12.69 9.73 -10.97
CA TYR A 161 -12.92 8.29 -10.86
C TYR A 161 -14.21 7.88 -11.58
N ASP A 162 -14.17 6.74 -12.25
CA ASP A 162 -15.36 6.10 -12.81
C ASP A 162 -16.13 5.33 -11.73
N CYS A 163 -15.40 4.81 -10.74
CA CYS A 163 -15.99 4.03 -9.66
C CYS A 163 -15.35 4.38 -8.31
N VAL A 164 -16.17 4.67 -7.32
CA VAL A 164 -15.78 4.83 -5.92
C VAL A 164 -16.39 3.69 -5.11
N ILE A 165 -15.56 3.02 -4.31
CA ILE A 165 -15.96 1.89 -3.46
C ILE A 165 -15.81 2.30 -2.00
N THR A 166 -16.88 2.16 -1.21
CA THR A 166 -16.87 2.49 0.22
C THR A 166 -16.97 1.21 1.05
N PRO A 167 -15.83 0.70 1.57
CA PRO A 167 -15.86 -0.46 2.46
C PRO A 167 -16.52 -0.04 3.79
N ALA A 168 -17.64 -0.68 4.13
CA ALA A 168 -18.34 -0.52 5.40
C ALA A 168 -18.31 0.93 5.93
N LEU A 169 -18.84 1.87 5.17
CA LEU A 169 -18.93 3.29 5.54
C LEU A 169 -19.92 3.45 6.70
N TYR A 170 -19.51 3.01 7.89
CA TYR A 170 -20.34 2.90 9.08
C TYR A 170 -20.78 4.26 9.63
N SER A 171 -19.92 5.26 9.48
CA SER A 171 -20.18 6.63 9.87
C SER A 171 -19.73 7.55 8.75
N ALA A 172 -20.55 8.50 8.36
CA ALA A 172 -20.21 9.49 7.35
C ALA A 172 -20.79 10.85 7.74
N SER A 173 -20.08 11.93 7.42
CA SER A 173 -20.63 13.26 7.57
C SER A 173 -21.66 13.55 6.47
N GLU A 174 -22.57 14.48 6.73
CA GLU A 174 -23.57 14.91 5.74
C GLU A 174 -22.90 15.42 4.46
N GLU A 175 -21.80 16.16 4.60
CA GLU A 175 -21.06 16.69 3.44
C GLU A 175 -20.48 15.57 2.57
N LEU A 176 -19.99 14.48 3.19
CA LEU A 176 -19.51 13.32 2.45
C LEU A 176 -20.67 12.62 1.72
N LEU A 177 -21.80 12.42 2.39
CA LEU A 177 -22.97 11.80 1.80
C LEU A 177 -23.52 12.64 0.62
N HIS A 178 -23.55 13.96 0.77
CA HIS A 178 -23.92 14.86 -0.31
C HIS A 178 -22.95 14.79 -1.49
N ALA A 179 -21.63 14.76 -1.23
CA ALA A 179 -20.64 14.65 -2.29
C ALA A 179 -20.76 13.32 -3.06
N LEU A 180 -20.94 12.19 -2.36
CA LEU A 180 -21.15 10.88 -2.98
C LEU A 180 -22.46 10.84 -3.78
N ASN A 181 -23.53 11.43 -3.26
CA ASN A 181 -24.81 11.51 -3.96
C ASN A 181 -24.70 12.35 -5.25
N ASN A 182 -24.02 13.48 -5.21
CA ASN A 182 -23.80 14.31 -6.40
C ASN A 182 -22.94 13.56 -7.42
N TYR A 183 -21.87 12.89 -6.98
CA TYR A 183 -21.05 12.05 -7.83
C TYR A 183 -21.85 11.01 -8.61
N VAL A 184 -22.81 10.33 -7.94
CA VAL A 184 -23.71 9.37 -8.61
C VAL A 184 -24.66 10.06 -9.57
N LYS A 185 -25.25 11.21 -9.20
CA LYS A 185 -26.12 12.00 -10.09
C LYS A 185 -25.40 12.47 -11.35
N ASP A 186 -24.10 12.75 -11.25
CA ASP A 186 -23.24 13.17 -12.35
C ASP A 186 -22.72 12.00 -13.19
N GLY A 187 -23.19 10.78 -12.92
CA GLY A 187 -22.89 9.57 -13.70
C GLY A 187 -21.77 8.69 -13.16
N GLY A 188 -21.21 8.99 -11.99
CA GLY A 188 -20.23 8.14 -11.33
C GLY A 188 -20.86 6.86 -10.74
N HIS A 189 -20.07 5.80 -10.61
CA HIS A 189 -20.49 4.53 -10.03
C HIS A 189 -20.07 4.43 -8.57
N LEU A 190 -21.02 4.28 -7.66
CA LEU A 190 -20.74 4.07 -6.24
C LEU A 190 -21.10 2.64 -5.84
N ILE A 191 -20.09 1.92 -5.30
CA ILE A 191 -20.26 0.59 -4.70
C ILE A 191 -20.12 0.73 -3.20
N THR A 192 -21.16 0.41 -2.46
CA THR A 192 -21.12 0.37 -0.99
C THR A 192 -21.18 -1.08 -0.52
N THR A 193 -20.51 -1.40 0.56
CA THR A 193 -20.64 -2.73 1.18
C THR A 193 -21.65 -2.69 2.34
N PHE A 194 -21.85 -3.84 2.98
CA PHE A 194 -22.68 -3.96 4.17
C PHE A 194 -22.24 -2.94 5.26
N ARG A 195 -23.18 -2.56 6.12
CA ARG A 195 -22.98 -1.53 7.16
C ARG A 195 -22.45 -0.19 6.64
N SER A 196 -22.91 0.22 5.47
CA SER A 196 -22.68 1.58 4.98
C SER A 196 -23.94 2.40 5.11
N ALA A 197 -23.79 3.69 5.46
CA ALA A 197 -24.84 4.71 5.49
C ALA A 197 -26.06 4.35 6.38
N PHE A 198 -25.81 4.10 7.65
CA PHE A 198 -26.85 3.99 8.68
C PHE A 198 -27.12 5.35 9.32
#